data_d698a4b984e83ac6bf5d49ffa38ff035
#
_entry.id   d698a4b984e83ac6bf5d49ffa38ff035
#
_cell.length_a   1.000
_cell.length_b   1.000
_cell.length_c   1.000
_cell.angle_alpha   90.00
_cell.angle_beta   90.00
_cell.angle_gamma   90.00
#
_symmetry.space_group_name_H-M   'P 1'
#
loop_
_entity.id
_entity.type
_entity.pdbx_description
1 polymer ?
#
loop_
_entity_poly.entity_id
_entity_poly.type
_entity_poly.pdbx_seq_one_letter_code
_entity_poly.pdbx_strand_id
1 'polypeptide(L)'
;MNHNAKSIRPFIGAKDFETSRRFYRDLGFEEIVLESNFSVFKIGEIAFYLQDYYDKSWNENTMIFLEVDNAERYYNELLALNLTEKYGVKLTPTRHLDWGSECFLHDPSGVLWHFGEFKK
;
A
#
# COMPACT_ATOMS: atom_id res chain seq x y z
N MET A 1 -15.23 -28.34 -2.52
CA MET A 1 -13.85 -28.02 -2.90
C MET A 1 -13.05 -27.61 -1.65
N ASN A 2 -11.91 -28.24 -1.42
CA ASN A 2 -11.03 -27.86 -0.32
C ASN A 2 -10.00 -26.85 -0.83
N HIS A 3 -10.01 -25.65 -0.28
CA HIS A 3 -9.02 -24.64 -0.64
C HIS A 3 -7.76 -24.78 0.20
N ASN A 4 -6.68 -25.17 -0.49
CA ASN A 4 -5.35 -25.20 0.14
C ASN A 4 -4.55 -23.96 -0.31
N ALA A 5 -5.26 -22.84 -0.48
CA ALA A 5 -4.67 -21.57 -0.88
C ALA A 5 -3.70 -21.06 0.17
N LYS A 6 -2.57 -20.50 -0.26
CA LYS A 6 -1.49 -20.05 0.63
C LYS A 6 -1.45 -18.54 0.79
N SER A 7 -1.82 -17.82 -0.24
CA SER A 7 -1.82 -16.36 -0.22
C SER A 7 -2.61 -15.81 -1.39
N ILE A 8 -2.90 -14.53 -1.33
CA ILE A 8 -3.42 -13.80 -2.46
C ILE A 8 -2.56 -12.54 -2.59
N ARG A 9 -2.05 -12.27 -3.79
CA ARG A 9 -1.10 -11.18 -4.00
C ARG A 9 -1.52 -10.34 -5.19
N PRO A 10 -1.88 -9.06 -4.95
CA PRO A 10 -2.19 -8.16 -6.07
C PRO A 10 -0.92 -7.72 -6.78
N PHE A 11 -1.09 -7.31 -8.04
CA PHE A 11 -0.06 -6.67 -8.83
C PHE A 11 -0.41 -5.19 -8.93
N ILE A 12 0.54 -4.32 -8.64
CA ILE A 12 0.34 -2.89 -8.82
C ILE A 12 1.43 -2.33 -9.72
N GLY A 13 1.06 -1.31 -10.49
CA GLY A 13 1.96 -0.68 -11.43
C GLY A 13 2.67 0.54 -10.83
N ALA A 14 3.79 0.91 -11.42
CA ALA A 14 4.54 2.09 -11.04
C ALA A 14 4.87 2.93 -12.27
N LYS A 15 4.58 4.24 -12.17
CA LYS A 15 4.94 5.21 -13.19
C LYS A 15 6.45 5.45 -13.20
N ASP A 16 7.03 5.59 -12.01
CA ASP A 16 8.46 5.65 -11.78
C ASP A 16 8.81 4.53 -10.80
N PHE A 17 9.35 3.45 -11.33
CA PHE A 17 9.59 2.23 -10.59
C PHE A 17 10.53 2.45 -9.39
N GLU A 18 11.63 3.20 -9.60
CA GLU A 18 12.59 3.46 -8.53
C GLU A 18 11.98 4.29 -7.40
N THR A 19 11.16 5.30 -7.74
CA THR A 19 10.47 6.12 -6.75
C THR A 19 9.49 5.27 -5.94
N SER A 20 8.72 4.42 -6.60
CA SER A 20 7.77 3.54 -5.91
C SER A 20 8.46 2.51 -5.04
N ARG A 21 9.60 1.96 -5.49
CA ARG A 21 10.40 1.05 -4.68
C ARG A 21 10.84 1.70 -3.37
N ARG A 22 11.38 2.92 -3.44
CA ARG A 22 11.81 3.67 -2.26
C ARG A 22 10.62 3.95 -1.33
N PHE A 23 9.50 4.35 -1.92
CA PHE A 23 8.27 4.64 -1.18
C PHE A 23 7.84 3.44 -0.34
N TYR A 24 7.77 2.25 -0.94
CA TYR A 24 7.32 1.06 -0.22
C TYR A 24 8.34 0.57 0.81
N ARG A 25 9.63 0.76 0.57
CA ARG A 25 10.65 0.50 1.59
C ARG A 25 10.51 1.45 2.77
N ASP A 26 10.24 2.73 2.50
CA ASP A 26 10.03 3.73 3.56
C ASP A 26 8.79 3.40 4.40
N LEU A 27 7.77 2.78 3.77
CA LEU A 27 6.59 2.30 4.49
C LEU A 27 6.88 1.10 5.39
N GLY A 28 8.04 0.49 5.27
CA GLY A 28 8.44 -0.66 6.08
C GLY A 28 8.26 -2.02 5.42
N PHE A 29 7.92 -2.04 4.12
CA PHE A 29 7.89 -3.32 3.39
C PHE A 29 9.30 -3.77 3.06
N GLU A 30 9.52 -5.08 3.16
CA GLU A 30 10.75 -5.72 2.71
C GLU A 30 10.63 -5.99 1.21
N GLU A 31 11.61 -5.54 0.44
CA GLU A 31 11.66 -5.79 -1.00
C GLU A 31 12.49 -7.02 -1.33
N ILE A 32 11.93 -7.90 -2.17
CA ILE A 32 12.66 -9.01 -2.78
C ILE A 32 12.62 -8.78 -4.29
N VAL A 33 13.78 -8.49 -4.88
CA VAL A 33 13.88 -8.23 -6.30
C VAL A 33 13.78 -9.55 -7.05
N LEU A 34 12.82 -9.66 -7.97
CA LEU A 34 12.66 -10.85 -8.79
C LEU A 34 13.29 -10.68 -10.16
N GLU A 35 13.11 -9.50 -10.76
CA GLU A 35 13.70 -9.10 -12.03
C GLU A 35 13.97 -7.60 -11.99
N SER A 36 14.63 -7.07 -13.02
CA SER A 36 14.97 -5.65 -13.08
C SER A 36 13.75 -4.71 -13.06
N ASN A 37 12.58 -5.22 -13.46
CA ASN A 37 11.34 -4.46 -13.58
C ASN A 37 10.22 -5.03 -12.71
N PHE A 38 10.55 -5.83 -11.70
CA PHE A 38 9.52 -6.59 -10.97
C PHE A 38 10.04 -7.02 -9.61
N SER A 39 9.37 -6.59 -8.55
CA SER A 39 9.72 -6.92 -7.17
C SER A 39 8.50 -7.36 -6.39
N VAL A 40 8.71 -8.20 -5.36
CA VAL A 40 7.69 -8.46 -4.35
C VAL A 40 8.02 -7.64 -3.11
N PHE A 41 6.99 -7.07 -2.50
CA PHE A 41 7.08 -6.32 -1.24
C PHE A 41 6.26 -7.05 -0.19
N LYS A 42 6.87 -7.28 0.98
CA LYS A 42 6.29 -8.11 2.04
C LYS A 42 6.34 -7.45 3.40
N ILE A 43 5.29 -7.71 4.20
CA ILE A 43 5.29 -7.52 5.66
C ILE A 43 4.72 -8.82 6.22
N GLY A 44 5.55 -9.64 6.90
CA GLY A 44 5.11 -10.94 7.38
C GLY A 44 4.57 -11.81 6.25
N GLU A 45 3.31 -12.24 6.37
CA GLU A 45 2.63 -13.05 5.35
C GLU A 45 1.93 -12.22 4.27
N ILE A 46 1.90 -10.91 4.45
CA ILE A 46 1.25 -9.99 3.51
C ILE A 46 2.24 -9.62 2.41
N ALA A 47 1.80 -9.69 1.15
CA ALA A 47 2.69 -9.40 0.03
C ALA A 47 1.92 -8.86 -1.18
N PHE A 48 2.61 -8.09 -2.00
CA PHE A 48 2.12 -7.66 -3.31
C PHE A 48 3.30 -7.54 -4.27
N TYR A 49 2.99 -7.53 -5.56
CA TYR A 49 4.00 -7.34 -6.61
C TYR A 49 3.97 -5.92 -7.13
N LEU A 50 5.14 -5.32 -7.30
CA LEU A 50 5.30 -4.01 -7.94
C LEU A 50 5.94 -4.22 -9.30
N GLN A 51 5.32 -3.67 -10.35
CA GLN A 51 5.80 -3.78 -11.72
C GLN A 51 6.22 -2.42 -12.26
N ASP A 52 7.27 -2.41 -13.05
CA ASP A 52 7.67 -1.24 -13.85
C ASP A 52 6.75 -1.16 -15.08
N TYR A 53 5.51 -0.83 -14.83
CA TYR A 53 4.48 -0.68 -15.83
C TYR A 53 3.44 0.31 -15.33
N TYR A 54 3.05 1.24 -16.16
CA TYR A 54 2.08 2.24 -15.77
C TYR A 54 0.96 2.37 -16.79
N ASP A 55 -0.26 2.29 -16.32
CA ASP A 55 -1.47 2.64 -17.05
C ASP A 55 -2.31 3.50 -16.12
N LYS A 56 -2.56 4.75 -16.53
CA LYS A 56 -3.25 5.72 -15.67
C LYS A 56 -4.61 5.20 -15.20
N SER A 57 -5.38 4.63 -16.11
CA SER A 57 -6.70 4.09 -15.79
C SER A 57 -6.62 2.94 -14.79
N TRP A 58 -5.65 2.05 -14.96
CA TRP A 58 -5.45 0.94 -14.04
C TRP A 58 -4.99 1.43 -12.67
N ASN A 59 -3.94 2.26 -12.64
CA ASN A 59 -3.38 2.75 -11.37
C ASN A 59 -4.37 3.58 -10.57
N GLU A 60 -5.09 4.48 -11.23
CA GLU A 60 -6.05 5.36 -10.54
C GLU A 60 -7.31 4.63 -10.06
N ASN A 61 -7.56 3.42 -10.58
CA ASN A 61 -8.69 2.59 -10.16
C ASN A 61 -8.27 1.38 -9.33
N THR A 62 -6.99 1.26 -8.99
CA THR A 62 -6.50 0.19 -8.13
C THR A 62 -6.57 0.65 -6.67
N MET A 63 -7.23 -0.17 -5.85
CA MET A 63 -7.33 0.06 -4.42
C MET A 63 -6.90 -1.18 -3.65
N ILE A 64 -6.19 -0.96 -2.56
CA ILE A 64 -5.76 -2.02 -1.64
C ILE A 64 -6.33 -1.70 -0.27
N PHE A 65 -6.92 -2.68 0.38
CA PHE A 65 -7.34 -2.55 1.77
C PHE A 65 -6.39 -3.38 2.64
N LEU A 66 -5.65 -2.70 3.50
CA LEU A 66 -4.79 -3.34 4.48
C LEU A 66 -5.43 -3.21 5.85
N GLU A 67 -5.80 -4.34 6.44
CA GLU A 67 -6.36 -4.33 7.78
C GLU A 67 -5.24 -4.09 8.80
N VAL A 68 -5.46 -3.14 9.71
CA VAL A 68 -4.52 -2.79 10.77
C VAL A 68 -5.24 -2.87 12.12
N ASP A 69 -4.48 -2.97 13.20
CA ASP A 69 -5.05 -3.09 14.54
C ASP A 69 -5.54 -1.75 15.11
N ASN A 70 -4.97 -0.63 14.64
CA ASN A 70 -5.34 0.71 15.12
C ASN A 70 -5.07 1.72 14.02
N ALA A 71 -6.12 2.19 13.37
CA ALA A 71 -6.02 3.10 12.23
C ALA A 71 -5.44 4.46 12.61
N GLU A 72 -5.80 5.00 13.77
CA GLU A 72 -5.29 6.31 14.22
C GLU A 72 -3.80 6.26 14.49
N ARG A 73 -3.33 5.22 15.17
CA ARG A 73 -1.90 5.02 15.40
C ARG A 73 -1.15 4.86 14.08
N TYR A 74 -1.72 4.10 13.17
CA TYR A 74 -1.13 3.87 11.84
C TYR A 74 -0.99 5.19 11.08
N TYR A 75 -2.04 6.01 11.11
CA TYR A 75 -2.01 7.33 10.49
C TYR A 75 -0.88 8.19 11.08
N ASN A 76 -0.76 8.22 12.40
CA ASN A 76 0.27 9.01 13.06
C ASN A 76 1.69 8.54 12.71
N GLU A 77 1.88 7.23 12.59
CA GLU A 77 3.16 6.67 12.16
C GLU A 77 3.48 7.03 10.71
N LEU A 78 2.47 6.97 9.81
CA LEU A 78 2.63 7.40 8.42
C LEU A 78 2.99 8.89 8.33
N LEU A 79 2.32 9.70 9.14
CA LEU A 79 2.56 11.14 9.17
C LEU A 79 4.01 11.45 9.55
N ALA A 80 4.56 10.70 10.50
CA ALA A 80 5.94 10.85 10.96
C ALA A 80 6.98 10.50 9.90
N LEU A 81 6.61 9.76 8.85
CA LEU A 81 7.51 9.39 7.77
C LEU A 81 7.73 10.51 6.75
N ASN A 82 6.97 11.60 6.83
CA ASN A 82 7.06 12.74 5.91
C ASN A 82 6.89 12.36 4.45
N LEU A 83 5.98 11.44 4.16
CA LEU A 83 5.78 10.91 2.81
C LEU A 83 5.29 11.97 1.83
N THR A 84 4.45 12.90 2.30
CA THR A 84 3.94 13.99 1.47
C THR A 84 5.08 14.89 0.99
N GLU A 85 6.03 15.23 1.88
CA GLU A 85 7.18 16.05 1.51
C GLU A 85 8.14 15.30 0.58
N LYS A 86 8.39 14.02 0.86
CA LYS A 86 9.34 13.21 0.10
C LYS A 86 8.84 12.86 -1.30
N TYR A 87 7.56 12.56 -1.43
CA TYR A 87 7.01 11.94 -2.64
C TYR A 87 5.85 12.72 -3.26
N GLY A 88 5.37 13.78 -2.62
CA GLY A 88 4.23 14.54 -3.12
C GLY A 88 2.91 13.77 -3.05
N VAL A 89 2.83 12.74 -2.23
CA VAL A 89 1.64 11.91 -2.10
C VAL A 89 0.64 12.51 -1.14
N LYS A 90 -0.61 12.04 -1.24
CA LYS A 90 -1.69 12.50 -0.36
C LYS A 90 -1.95 11.47 0.73
N LEU A 91 -1.85 11.92 1.98
CA LEU A 91 -2.23 11.15 3.16
C LEU A 91 -3.49 11.80 3.75
N THR A 92 -4.57 11.02 3.88
CA THR A 92 -5.85 11.51 4.38
C THR A 92 -6.06 11.04 5.80
N PRO A 93 -6.42 11.97 6.75
CA PRO A 93 -6.60 11.61 8.15
C PRO A 93 -7.66 10.54 8.39
N THR A 94 -7.52 9.87 9.54
CA THR A 94 -8.45 8.83 9.96
C THR A 94 -9.86 9.38 10.08
N ARG A 95 -10.82 8.60 9.59
CA ARG A 95 -12.23 8.85 9.79
C ARG A 95 -12.89 7.64 10.46
N HIS A 96 -13.93 7.91 11.21
CA HIS A 96 -14.66 6.88 11.97
C HIS A 96 -15.99 6.62 11.30
N LEU A 97 -16.28 5.34 11.07
CA LEU A 97 -17.45 4.87 10.34
C LEU A 97 -18.18 3.82 11.17
N ASP A 98 -19.37 3.42 10.73
CA ASP A 98 -20.15 2.41 11.45
C ASP A 98 -19.43 1.08 11.58
N TRP A 99 -18.66 0.69 10.55
CA TRP A 99 -17.94 -0.58 10.52
C TRP A 99 -16.57 -0.51 11.21
N GLY A 100 -16.01 0.67 11.41
CA GLY A 100 -14.66 0.83 11.98
C GLY A 100 -14.06 2.18 11.64
N SER A 101 -12.74 2.20 11.54
CA SER A 101 -11.99 3.43 11.25
C SER A 101 -10.99 3.17 10.13
N GLU A 102 -10.70 4.19 9.32
CA GLU A 102 -9.71 4.05 8.23
C GLU A 102 -9.05 5.37 7.90
N CYS A 103 -7.80 5.27 7.45
CA CYS A 103 -7.11 6.37 6.81
C CYS A 103 -6.67 5.95 5.41
N PHE A 104 -6.28 6.91 4.59
CA PHE A 104 -5.97 6.66 3.18
C PHE A 104 -4.61 7.21 2.82
N LEU A 105 -3.94 6.53 1.90
CA LEU A 105 -2.67 6.99 1.34
C LEU A 105 -2.65 6.68 -0.15
N HIS A 106 -2.40 7.70 -0.97
CA HIS A 106 -2.11 7.48 -2.38
C HIS A 106 -0.62 7.23 -2.54
N ASP A 107 -0.25 6.21 -3.32
CA ASP A 107 1.16 5.99 -3.63
C ASP A 107 1.62 6.95 -4.74
N PRO A 108 2.92 6.99 -5.07
CA PRO A 108 3.42 7.92 -6.09
C PRO A 108 2.83 7.73 -7.49
N SER A 109 2.21 6.61 -7.75
CA SER A 109 1.64 6.28 -9.07
C SER A 109 0.12 6.24 -9.08
N GLY A 110 -0.53 6.70 -7.99
CA GLY A 110 -1.97 6.86 -7.94
C GLY A 110 -2.75 5.68 -7.34
N VAL A 111 -2.07 4.64 -6.89
CA VAL A 111 -2.73 3.51 -6.20
C VAL A 111 -3.21 3.96 -4.83
N LEU A 112 -4.47 3.67 -4.51
CA LEU A 112 -5.07 4.07 -3.24
C LEU A 112 -5.01 2.94 -2.22
N TRP A 113 -4.34 3.21 -1.11
CA TRP A 113 -4.30 2.32 0.03
C TRP A 113 -5.29 2.77 1.10
N HIS A 114 -6.13 1.83 1.54
CA HIS A 114 -7.00 1.97 2.69
C HIS A 114 -6.33 1.24 3.85
N PHE A 115 -6.12 1.93 4.96
CA PHE A 115 -5.63 1.30 6.19
C PHE A 115 -6.79 1.28 7.18
N GLY A 116 -7.39 0.11 7.36
CA GLY A 116 -8.66 -0.01 8.04
C GLY A 116 -8.60 -0.88 9.29
N GLU A 117 -9.34 -0.43 10.30
CA GLU A 117 -9.50 -1.13 11.58
C GLU A 117 -10.98 -1.43 11.75
N PHE A 118 -11.33 -2.70 11.87
CA PHE A 118 -12.72 -3.09 12.10
C PHE A 118 -13.09 -2.92 13.57
N LYS A 119 -14.33 -2.56 13.83
CA LYS A 119 -14.89 -2.54 15.19
C LYS A 119 -14.87 -3.95 15.76
N LYS A 120 -14.59 -4.03 17.03
CA LYS A 120 -14.60 -5.28 17.77
C LYS A 120 -15.96 -5.58 18.36
#